data_6dc225007f3b3fe7a8a32d55ca6e9fce
#
_entry.id   6dc225007f3b3fe7a8a32d55ca6e9fce
#
_cell.length_a   1.000
_cell.length_b   1.000
_cell.length_c   1.000
_cell.angle_alpha   90.00
_cell.angle_beta   90.00
_cell.angle_gamma   90.00
#
_symmetry.space_group_name_H-M   'P 1'
#
loop_
_entity.id
_entity.type
_entity.pdbx_description
1 polymer ?
#
loop_
_entity_poly.entity_id
_entity_poly.type
_entity_poly.pdbx_seq_one_letter_code
_entity_poly.pdbx_strand_id
1 'polypeptide(L)'
;MSDMPAGLESLNAFIDAELELTRQLELEARLATDSGLRDTVRQLRDLGEAVRNHADYHGAPPALRLRLQRPVAAANAARAPTGGWHRWFAWRPVLPALLLAGLLAAGVELALRQADQDERLMQQVVASHVRSTVGERGIDVASSDQHTVKPWLSARLDFSPPVVDVTLPGASLAGGRVDYIDGRPAAALVYRLRKHVIDVYIWPSALPDATPADRSLRGFNSVHWVHGGMRYWVVSDLNPAELAAFAQALFRADGSR
;
A
#
# COMPACT_ATOMS: atom_id res chain seq x y z
N MET A 1 29.98 16.17 -11.75
CA MET A 1 29.36 14.99 -11.11
C MET A 1 30.20 13.80 -11.55
N SER A 2 30.88 13.19 -10.59
CA SER A 2 32.01 12.29 -10.82
C SER A 2 31.54 10.96 -11.40
N ASP A 3 32.03 10.69 -12.59
CA ASP A 3 31.93 9.41 -13.28
C ASP A 3 32.85 8.41 -12.56
N MET A 4 32.33 7.72 -11.55
CA MET A 4 33.05 6.62 -10.93
C MET A 4 32.90 5.40 -11.83
N PRO A 5 34.01 4.80 -12.34
CA PRO A 5 33.91 3.56 -13.09
C PRO A 5 33.21 2.51 -12.22
N ALA A 6 32.30 1.76 -12.83
CA ALA A 6 31.69 0.63 -12.14
C ALA A 6 32.81 -0.28 -11.63
N GLY A 7 33.02 -0.31 -10.31
CA GLY A 7 34.13 -1.10 -9.75
C GLY A 7 33.95 -2.58 -10.10
N LEU A 8 35.04 -3.31 -10.27
CA LEU A 8 35.06 -4.75 -10.53
C LEU A 8 34.14 -5.54 -9.60
N GLU A 9 33.98 -5.06 -8.38
CA GLU A 9 33.07 -5.63 -7.37
C GLU A 9 31.59 -5.58 -7.81
N SER A 10 31.15 -4.45 -8.37
CA SER A 10 29.76 -4.31 -8.88
C SER A 10 29.52 -5.18 -10.13
N LEU A 11 30.55 -5.37 -10.96
CA LEU A 11 30.46 -6.25 -12.13
C LEU A 11 30.40 -7.73 -11.73
N ASN A 12 31.17 -8.13 -10.73
CA ASN A 12 31.09 -9.49 -10.20
C ASN A 12 29.73 -9.75 -9.55
N ALA A 13 29.23 -8.85 -8.71
CA ALA A 13 27.90 -8.97 -8.11
C ALA A 13 26.78 -9.04 -9.17
N PHE A 14 26.95 -8.34 -10.31
CA PHE A 14 26.01 -8.44 -11.44
C PHE A 14 26.05 -9.80 -12.12
N ILE A 15 27.24 -10.37 -12.31
CA ILE A 15 27.42 -11.70 -12.95
C ILE A 15 26.89 -12.81 -12.04
N ASP A 16 27.04 -12.65 -10.73
CA ASP A 16 26.60 -13.61 -9.72
C ASP A 16 25.12 -13.44 -9.33
N ALA A 17 24.41 -12.47 -9.95
CA ALA A 17 23.02 -12.13 -9.67
C ALA A 17 22.76 -11.69 -8.20
N GLU A 18 23.75 -11.08 -7.58
CA GLU A 18 23.71 -10.58 -6.19
C GLU A 18 23.49 -9.06 -6.11
N LEU A 19 23.30 -8.39 -7.27
CA LEU A 19 23.08 -6.95 -7.31
C LEU A 19 21.64 -6.58 -6.96
N GLU A 20 21.47 -5.52 -6.17
CA GLU A 20 20.16 -4.93 -5.90
C GLU A 20 19.50 -4.42 -7.20
N LEU A 21 18.17 -4.59 -7.31
CA LEU A 21 17.41 -4.33 -8.54
C LEU A 21 17.68 -2.94 -9.14
N THR A 22 17.74 -1.90 -8.30
CA THR A 22 17.98 -0.52 -8.75
C THR A 22 19.35 -0.39 -9.43
N ARG A 23 20.40 -0.96 -8.81
CA ARG A 23 21.76 -0.95 -9.35
C ARG A 23 21.91 -1.85 -10.57
N GLN A 24 21.15 -2.94 -10.63
CA GLN A 24 21.11 -3.82 -11.78
C GLN A 24 20.58 -3.06 -13.01
N LEU A 25 19.45 -2.34 -12.90
CA LEU A 25 18.86 -1.55 -13.97
C LEU A 25 19.80 -0.41 -14.44
N GLU A 26 20.48 0.25 -13.51
CA GLU A 26 21.47 1.28 -13.83
C GLU A 26 22.65 0.69 -14.64
N LEU A 27 23.14 -0.48 -14.22
CA LEU A 27 24.24 -1.15 -14.91
C LEU A 27 23.81 -1.67 -16.28
N GLU A 28 22.60 -2.21 -16.42
CA GLU A 28 22.03 -2.64 -17.70
C GLU A 28 21.88 -1.46 -18.67
N ALA A 29 21.44 -0.30 -18.21
CA ALA A 29 21.38 0.92 -19.02
C ALA A 29 22.78 1.37 -19.49
N ARG A 30 23.80 1.25 -18.66
CA ARG A 30 25.20 1.54 -19.05
C ARG A 30 25.76 0.50 -20.00
N LEU A 31 25.46 -0.77 -19.82
CA LEU A 31 25.84 -1.85 -20.74
C LEU A 31 25.24 -1.67 -22.14
N ALA A 32 24.09 -1.01 -22.28
CA ALA A 32 23.49 -0.71 -23.57
C ALA A 32 24.33 0.29 -24.41
N THR A 33 25.03 1.20 -23.74
CA THR A 33 25.77 2.31 -24.40
C THR A 33 27.28 2.13 -24.40
N ASP A 34 27.87 1.39 -23.45
CA ASP A 34 29.32 1.23 -23.27
C ASP A 34 29.81 -0.13 -23.79
N SER A 35 30.55 -0.12 -24.88
CA SER A 35 31.13 -1.34 -25.48
C SER A 35 32.27 -1.92 -24.63
N GLY A 36 33.08 -1.07 -23.97
CA GLY A 36 34.21 -1.52 -23.15
C GLY A 36 33.70 -2.25 -21.90
N LEU A 37 32.60 -1.78 -21.32
CA LEU A 37 31.95 -2.41 -20.19
C LEU A 37 31.35 -3.79 -20.59
N ARG A 38 30.74 -3.89 -21.78
CA ARG A 38 30.25 -5.19 -22.30
C ARG A 38 31.38 -6.19 -22.50
N ASP A 39 32.51 -5.77 -23.01
CA ASP A 39 33.65 -6.65 -23.21
C ASP A 39 34.24 -7.12 -21.91
N THR A 40 34.30 -6.27 -20.90
CA THR A 40 34.72 -6.65 -19.53
C THR A 40 33.80 -7.69 -18.91
N VAL A 41 32.48 -7.49 -19.00
CA VAL A 41 31.49 -8.47 -18.49
C VAL A 41 31.60 -9.80 -19.24
N ARG A 42 31.84 -9.77 -20.56
CA ARG A 42 32.05 -10.98 -21.35
C ARG A 42 33.31 -11.73 -20.88
N GLN A 43 34.45 -11.04 -20.76
CA GLN A 43 35.70 -11.64 -20.27
C GLN A 43 35.55 -12.26 -18.88
N LEU A 44 34.84 -11.63 -17.95
CA LEU A 44 34.60 -12.16 -16.62
C LEU A 44 33.71 -13.42 -16.65
N ARG A 45 32.70 -13.44 -17.54
CA ARG A 45 31.87 -14.64 -17.75
C ARG A 45 32.67 -15.79 -18.35
N ASP A 46 33.48 -15.50 -19.37
CA ASP A 46 34.33 -16.48 -20.03
C ASP A 46 35.36 -17.06 -19.05
N LEU A 47 35.93 -16.22 -18.18
CA LEU A 47 36.82 -16.64 -17.12
C LEU A 47 36.10 -17.54 -16.10
N GLY A 48 34.91 -17.17 -15.66
CA GLY A 48 34.10 -17.97 -14.74
C GLY A 48 33.74 -19.35 -15.33
N GLU A 49 33.44 -19.39 -16.63
CA GLU A 49 33.18 -20.61 -17.36
C GLU A 49 34.44 -21.47 -17.53
N ALA A 50 35.57 -20.86 -17.85
CA ALA A 50 36.85 -21.55 -17.95
C ALA A 50 37.27 -22.15 -16.61
N VAL A 51 37.12 -21.42 -15.49
CA VAL A 51 37.38 -21.95 -14.14
C VAL A 51 36.45 -23.12 -13.84
N ARG A 52 35.18 -23.02 -14.13
CA ARG A 52 34.19 -24.05 -13.87
C ARG A 52 34.45 -25.35 -14.66
N ASN A 53 34.97 -25.23 -15.88
CA ASN A 53 35.22 -26.33 -16.78
C ASN A 53 36.61 -26.98 -16.59
N HIS A 54 37.60 -26.24 -16.07
CA HIS A 54 38.98 -26.66 -16.00
C HIS A 54 39.54 -26.76 -14.58
N ALA A 55 38.83 -26.25 -13.55
CA ALA A 55 39.27 -26.42 -12.18
C ALA A 55 39.08 -27.88 -11.71
N ASP A 56 40.03 -28.38 -10.94
CA ASP A 56 39.96 -29.71 -10.34
C ASP A 56 38.72 -29.85 -9.47
N TYR A 57 37.82 -30.74 -9.88
CA TYR A 57 36.60 -31.01 -9.13
C TYR A 57 36.90 -31.89 -7.91
N HIS A 58 36.82 -31.31 -6.73
CA HIS A 58 36.97 -32.03 -5.48
C HIS A 58 35.67 -32.78 -5.15
N GLY A 59 35.70 -34.10 -5.35
CA GLY A 59 34.54 -34.97 -5.06
C GLY A 59 34.15 -34.90 -3.58
N ALA A 60 32.86 -34.66 -3.31
CA ALA A 60 32.36 -34.65 -1.95
C ALA A 60 32.69 -35.98 -1.20
N PRO A 61 33.08 -35.94 0.08
CA PRO A 61 33.34 -37.12 0.89
C PRO A 61 32.15 -38.09 0.86
N PRO A 62 32.41 -39.42 0.87
CA PRO A 62 31.34 -40.43 0.79
C PRO A 62 30.26 -40.28 1.85
N ALA A 63 30.66 -39.87 3.05
CA ALA A 63 29.74 -39.61 4.17
C ALA A 63 28.76 -38.48 3.87
N LEU A 64 29.17 -37.41 3.18
CA LEU A 64 28.32 -36.31 2.79
C LEU A 64 27.36 -36.72 1.67
N ARG A 65 27.84 -37.48 0.69
CA ARG A 65 26.99 -38.03 -0.38
C ARG A 65 25.87 -38.92 0.18
N LEU A 66 26.17 -39.80 1.13
CA LEU A 66 25.18 -40.62 1.82
C LEU A 66 24.16 -39.81 2.62
N ARG A 67 24.60 -38.72 3.28
CA ARG A 67 23.69 -37.82 4.03
C ARG A 67 22.74 -37.07 3.13
N LEU A 68 23.18 -36.65 1.94
CA LEU A 68 22.34 -35.93 0.96
C LEU A 68 21.47 -36.91 0.14
N GLN A 69 21.91 -38.12 -0.10
CA GLN A 69 21.13 -39.13 -0.82
C GLN A 69 19.92 -39.62 -0.01
N ARG A 70 20.00 -39.69 1.32
CA ARG A 70 18.89 -40.12 2.18
C ARG A 70 17.61 -39.29 2.02
N PRO A 71 17.62 -37.96 2.13
CA PRO A 71 16.41 -37.17 1.94
C PRO A 71 15.90 -37.16 0.49
N VAL A 72 16.82 -37.25 -0.50
CA VAL A 72 16.45 -37.36 -1.93
C VAL A 72 15.83 -38.75 -2.22
N ALA A 73 16.37 -39.80 -1.69
CA ALA A 73 15.81 -41.13 -1.83
C ALA A 73 14.45 -41.28 -1.11
N ALA A 74 14.29 -40.67 0.07
CA ALA A 74 13.02 -40.62 0.77
C ALA A 74 11.97 -39.80 0.00
N ALA A 75 12.35 -38.68 -0.60
CA ALA A 75 11.49 -37.87 -1.45
C ALA A 75 11.11 -38.56 -2.76
N ASN A 76 12.02 -39.36 -3.33
CA ASN A 76 11.77 -40.18 -4.53
C ASN A 76 10.98 -41.47 -4.21
N ALA A 77 11.19 -42.09 -3.04
CA ALA A 77 10.41 -43.25 -2.59
C ALA A 77 8.95 -42.85 -2.29
N ALA A 78 8.72 -41.64 -1.78
CA ALA A 78 7.38 -41.07 -1.65
C ALA A 78 6.72 -40.77 -3.01
N ARG A 79 7.50 -40.81 -4.10
CA ARG A 79 7.04 -40.62 -5.49
C ARG A 79 6.92 -41.91 -6.29
N ALA A 80 7.21 -43.09 -5.73
CA ALA A 80 7.04 -44.33 -6.45
C ALA A 80 5.57 -44.58 -6.80
N PRO A 81 5.20 -44.78 -8.07
CA PRO A 81 3.81 -44.95 -8.46
C PRO A 81 3.30 -46.32 -8.07
N THR A 82 2.57 -46.43 -7.00
CA THR A 82 1.79 -47.63 -6.70
C THR A 82 0.54 -47.61 -7.58
N GLY A 83 0.43 -48.57 -8.48
CA GLY A 83 -0.79 -49.02 -9.13
C GLY A 83 -1.66 -48.02 -9.91
N GLY A 84 -1.81 -48.30 -11.18
CA GLY A 84 -2.45 -47.44 -12.21
C GLY A 84 -3.94 -47.10 -12.08
N TRP A 85 -4.63 -47.40 -10.97
CA TRP A 85 -6.06 -47.05 -10.80
C TRP A 85 -6.28 -45.87 -9.86
N HIS A 86 -5.32 -45.55 -9.02
CA HIS A 86 -5.41 -44.37 -8.13
C HIS A 86 -4.98 -43.05 -8.77
N ARG A 87 -4.40 -43.07 -9.98
CA ARG A 87 -3.94 -41.84 -10.65
C ARG A 87 -5.10 -40.91 -11.06
N TRP A 88 -6.31 -41.44 -11.27
CA TRP A 88 -7.47 -40.65 -11.61
C TRP A 88 -8.12 -40.00 -10.38
N PHE A 89 -7.89 -40.56 -9.18
CA PHE A 89 -8.37 -39.99 -7.91
C PHE A 89 -7.38 -39.04 -7.26
N ALA A 90 -6.10 -39.06 -7.60
CA ALA A 90 -5.05 -38.22 -7.02
C ALA A 90 -5.15 -36.73 -7.54
N TRP A 91 -5.80 -36.52 -8.66
CA TRP A 91 -5.99 -35.15 -9.21
C TRP A 91 -7.21 -34.43 -8.63
N ARG A 92 -8.10 -35.13 -7.96
CA ARG A 92 -9.30 -34.55 -7.35
C ARG A 92 -9.01 -33.52 -6.24
N PRO A 93 -7.99 -33.67 -5.38
CA PRO A 93 -7.65 -32.64 -4.39
C PRO A 93 -6.78 -31.51 -4.95
N VAL A 94 -6.10 -31.66 -6.10
CA VAL A 94 -5.18 -30.65 -6.66
C VAL A 94 -5.97 -29.46 -7.22
N LEU A 95 -7.08 -29.69 -7.90
CA LEU A 95 -7.94 -28.62 -8.42
C LEU A 95 -8.52 -27.72 -7.31
N PRO A 96 -9.15 -28.25 -6.24
CA PRO A 96 -9.62 -27.41 -5.15
C PRO A 96 -8.48 -26.74 -4.38
N ALA A 97 -7.30 -27.36 -4.26
CA ALA A 97 -6.14 -26.76 -3.62
C ALA A 97 -5.58 -25.57 -4.45
N LEU A 98 -5.53 -25.70 -5.77
CA LEU A 98 -5.14 -24.62 -6.68
C LEU A 98 -6.17 -23.48 -6.68
N LEU A 99 -7.47 -23.80 -6.64
CA LEU A 99 -8.53 -22.79 -6.53
C LEU A 99 -8.44 -22.04 -5.19
N LEU A 100 -8.20 -22.75 -4.09
CA LEU A 100 -8.03 -22.14 -2.78
C LEU A 100 -6.79 -21.25 -2.73
N ALA A 101 -5.66 -21.71 -3.29
CA ALA A 101 -4.43 -20.94 -3.39
C ALA A 101 -4.63 -19.69 -4.27
N GLY A 102 -5.36 -19.80 -5.38
CA GLY A 102 -5.72 -18.69 -6.25
C GLY A 102 -6.63 -17.67 -5.55
N LEU A 103 -7.63 -18.13 -4.79
CA LEU A 103 -8.50 -17.26 -3.99
C LEU A 103 -7.74 -16.55 -2.87
N LEU A 104 -6.83 -17.26 -2.19
CA LEU A 104 -5.97 -16.65 -1.18
C LEU A 104 -5.03 -15.60 -1.79
N ALA A 105 -4.39 -15.91 -2.91
CA ALA A 105 -3.52 -14.97 -3.62
C ALA A 105 -4.30 -13.73 -4.08
N ALA A 106 -5.49 -13.92 -4.66
CA ALA A 106 -6.37 -12.81 -5.06
C ALA A 106 -6.83 -11.98 -3.86
N GLY A 107 -7.14 -12.61 -2.74
CA GLY A 107 -7.49 -11.93 -1.49
C GLY A 107 -6.34 -11.08 -0.92
N VAL A 108 -5.13 -11.63 -0.93
CA VAL A 108 -3.92 -10.91 -0.50
C VAL A 108 -3.64 -9.73 -1.45
N GLU A 109 -3.72 -9.94 -2.76
CA GLU A 109 -3.50 -8.87 -3.72
C GLU A 109 -4.54 -7.75 -3.57
N LEU A 110 -5.80 -8.09 -3.37
CA LEU A 110 -6.86 -7.11 -3.14
C LEU A 110 -6.63 -6.32 -1.85
N ALA A 111 -6.20 -6.98 -0.77
CA ALA A 111 -5.88 -6.34 0.49
C ALA A 111 -4.67 -5.40 0.38
N LEU A 112 -3.63 -5.79 -0.37
CA LEU A 112 -2.46 -4.93 -0.64
C LEU A 112 -2.85 -3.71 -1.47
N ARG A 113 -3.67 -3.87 -2.51
CA ARG A 113 -4.16 -2.74 -3.33
C ARG A 113 -5.01 -1.78 -2.50
N GLN A 114 -5.84 -2.28 -1.59
CA GLN A 114 -6.61 -1.42 -0.67
C GLN A 114 -5.69 -0.64 0.27
N ALA A 115 -4.67 -1.29 0.84
CA ALA A 115 -3.71 -0.63 1.71
C ALA A 115 -2.94 0.49 1.01
N ASP A 116 -2.49 0.26 -0.24
CA ASP A 116 -1.82 1.26 -1.07
C ASP A 116 -2.76 2.42 -1.43
N GLN A 117 -4.03 2.12 -1.72
CA GLN A 117 -5.03 3.14 -2.01
C GLN A 117 -5.32 4.02 -0.80
N ASP A 118 -5.46 3.42 0.38
CA ASP A 118 -5.67 4.16 1.63
C ASP A 118 -4.48 5.05 1.98
N GLU A 119 -3.26 4.60 1.72
CA GLU A 119 -2.07 5.43 1.94
C GLU A 119 -2.03 6.63 1.00
N ARG A 120 -2.34 6.45 -0.28
CA ARG A 120 -2.45 7.55 -1.24
C ARG A 120 -3.55 8.54 -0.84
N LEU A 121 -4.70 8.05 -0.40
CA LEU A 121 -5.78 8.89 0.11
C LEU A 121 -5.35 9.68 1.34
N MET A 122 -4.67 9.04 2.29
CA MET A 122 -4.12 9.71 3.46
C MET A 122 -3.18 10.86 3.06
N GLN A 123 -2.28 10.65 2.10
CA GLN A 123 -1.38 11.68 1.60
C GLN A 123 -2.15 12.85 0.98
N GLN A 124 -3.19 12.57 0.18
CA GLN A 124 -4.01 13.61 -0.45
C GLN A 124 -4.81 14.41 0.58
N VAL A 125 -5.44 13.73 1.54
CA VAL A 125 -6.23 14.35 2.62
C VAL A 125 -5.35 15.24 3.49
N VAL A 126 -4.16 14.75 3.91
CA VAL A 126 -3.20 15.57 4.68
C VAL A 126 -2.71 16.75 3.85
N ALA A 127 -2.37 16.54 2.58
CA ALA A 127 -1.92 17.65 1.72
C ALA A 127 -3.02 18.71 1.52
N SER A 128 -4.29 18.28 1.40
CA SER A 128 -5.42 19.22 1.34
C SER A 128 -5.61 19.97 2.66
N HIS A 129 -5.56 19.27 3.80
CA HIS A 129 -5.65 19.89 5.13
C HIS A 129 -4.56 20.94 5.35
N VAL A 130 -3.30 20.62 5.01
CA VAL A 130 -2.18 21.57 5.12
C VAL A 130 -2.40 22.79 4.22
N ARG A 131 -2.81 22.59 2.96
CA ARG A 131 -3.08 23.72 2.06
C ARG A 131 -4.21 24.62 2.58
N SER A 132 -5.26 24.05 3.16
CA SER A 132 -6.39 24.80 3.69
C SER A 132 -6.07 25.55 4.97
N THR A 133 -5.18 25.03 5.80
CA THR A 133 -4.77 25.68 7.07
C THR A 133 -3.71 26.77 6.87
N VAL A 134 -2.85 26.63 5.86
CA VAL A 134 -1.81 27.63 5.53
C VAL A 134 -2.33 28.72 4.57
N GLY A 135 -3.31 28.38 3.71
CA GLY A 135 -3.88 29.31 2.73
C GLY A 135 -5.09 30.09 3.25
N GLU A 136 -5.42 31.19 2.56
CA GLU A 136 -6.60 32.03 2.88
C GLU A 136 -7.94 31.35 2.53
N ARG A 137 -7.94 30.20 1.84
CA ARG A 137 -9.14 29.46 1.37
C ARG A 137 -9.48 28.24 2.23
N GLY A 138 -9.41 28.38 3.54
CA GLY A 138 -9.76 27.30 4.46
C GLY A 138 -11.25 26.95 4.50
N ILE A 139 -12.13 27.90 4.17
CA ILE A 139 -13.59 27.76 4.28
C ILE A 139 -14.22 28.59 3.14
N ASP A 140 -15.12 27.96 2.34
CA ASP A 140 -15.88 28.63 1.30
C ASP A 140 -17.22 29.16 1.82
N VAL A 141 -17.86 28.43 2.75
CA VAL A 141 -19.06 28.88 3.47
C VAL A 141 -18.78 28.86 4.97
N ALA A 142 -18.67 30.03 5.56
CA ALA A 142 -18.43 30.17 6.99
C ALA A 142 -19.77 30.18 7.75
N SER A 143 -20.07 29.15 8.48
CA SER A 143 -21.25 29.05 9.35
C SER A 143 -21.08 27.92 10.36
N SER A 144 -21.53 28.14 11.56
CA SER A 144 -21.66 27.08 12.59
C SER A 144 -22.98 26.31 12.49
N ASP A 145 -23.90 26.73 11.62
CA ASP A 145 -25.20 26.12 11.42
C ASP A 145 -25.18 25.12 10.27
N GLN A 146 -25.46 23.86 10.58
CA GLN A 146 -25.59 22.79 9.58
C GLN A 146 -26.67 23.10 8.51
N HIS A 147 -27.73 23.83 8.87
CA HIS A 147 -28.80 24.21 7.94
C HIS A 147 -28.36 25.25 6.91
N THR A 148 -27.24 25.92 7.12
CA THR A 148 -26.59 26.78 6.15
C THR A 148 -25.54 26.01 5.34
N VAL A 149 -24.69 25.22 6.00
CA VAL A 149 -23.55 24.53 5.36
C VAL A 149 -24.03 23.40 4.44
N LYS A 150 -25.00 22.58 4.87
CA LYS A 150 -25.49 21.44 4.09
C LYS A 150 -26.10 21.83 2.76
N PRO A 151 -27.07 22.76 2.68
CA PRO A 151 -27.64 23.20 1.40
C PRO A 151 -26.61 23.82 0.47
N TRP A 152 -25.66 24.56 1.02
CA TRP A 152 -24.60 25.20 0.24
C TRP A 152 -23.70 24.17 -0.44
N LEU A 153 -23.31 23.09 0.27
CA LEU A 153 -22.54 21.98 -0.28
C LEU A 153 -23.38 21.18 -1.29
N SER A 154 -24.64 20.84 -0.96
CA SER A 154 -25.53 20.08 -1.85
C SER A 154 -25.84 20.80 -3.16
N ALA A 155 -25.76 22.11 -3.21
CA ALA A 155 -25.93 22.88 -4.44
C ALA A 155 -24.69 22.85 -5.36
N ARG A 156 -23.54 22.36 -4.89
CA ARG A 156 -22.23 22.35 -5.58
C ARG A 156 -21.68 20.95 -5.83
N LEU A 157 -22.25 19.97 -5.18
CA LEU A 157 -21.89 18.57 -5.30
C LEU A 157 -23.05 17.81 -5.93
N ASP A 158 -22.77 16.70 -6.57
CA ASP A 158 -23.76 15.76 -7.15
C ASP A 158 -24.40 14.84 -6.10
N PHE A 159 -24.06 15.05 -4.83
CA PHE A 159 -24.60 14.33 -3.66
C PHE A 159 -24.87 15.30 -2.50
N SER A 160 -25.66 14.85 -1.53
CA SER A 160 -25.94 15.64 -0.31
C SER A 160 -25.12 15.09 0.86
N PRO A 161 -24.03 15.76 1.26
CA PRO A 161 -23.20 15.30 2.36
C PRO A 161 -23.97 15.38 3.68
N PRO A 162 -23.82 14.40 4.59
CA PRO A 162 -24.30 14.53 5.95
C PRO A 162 -23.48 15.60 6.68
N VAL A 163 -24.14 16.61 7.18
CA VAL A 163 -23.57 17.64 8.05
C VAL A 163 -24.22 17.49 9.40
N VAL A 164 -23.45 17.18 10.43
CA VAL A 164 -23.96 16.89 11.78
C VAL A 164 -23.29 17.76 12.84
N ASP A 165 -24.04 18.10 13.84
CA ASP A 165 -23.50 18.76 15.03
C ASP A 165 -22.84 17.71 15.92
N VAL A 166 -21.55 17.89 16.17
CA VAL A 166 -20.77 16.98 17.01
C VAL A 166 -20.92 17.36 18.48
N THR A 167 -21.52 16.47 19.26
CA THR A 167 -21.66 16.68 20.71
C THR A 167 -20.35 16.30 21.42
N LEU A 168 -19.35 17.19 21.30
CA LEU A 168 -18.07 17.08 22.01
C LEU A 168 -17.72 18.46 22.61
N PRO A 169 -17.42 18.56 23.92
CA PRO A 169 -17.09 19.84 24.55
C PRO A 169 -15.94 20.56 23.85
N GLY A 170 -16.19 21.80 23.43
CA GLY A 170 -15.20 22.63 22.73
C GLY A 170 -15.08 22.38 21.23
N ALA A 171 -15.79 21.40 20.67
CA ALA A 171 -15.90 21.22 19.24
C ALA A 171 -17.03 22.09 18.66
N SER A 172 -16.81 22.71 17.50
CA SER A 172 -17.82 23.46 16.78
C SER A 172 -17.58 23.40 15.28
N LEU A 173 -18.66 23.34 14.50
CA LEU A 173 -18.60 23.53 13.05
C LEU A 173 -18.17 24.99 12.77
N ALA A 174 -17.20 25.17 11.90
CA ALA A 174 -16.74 26.49 11.45
C ALA A 174 -17.21 26.79 10.03
N GLY A 175 -17.56 25.77 9.25
CA GLY A 175 -18.06 25.92 7.90
C GLY A 175 -17.76 24.71 7.02
N GLY A 176 -17.76 24.96 5.71
CA GLY A 176 -17.46 23.92 4.73
C GLY A 176 -16.82 24.49 3.47
N ARG A 177 -16.25 23.60 2.67
CA ARG A 177 -15.72 23.89 1.33
C ARG A 177 -15.90 22.67 0.44
N VAL A 178 -15.79 22.89 -0.89
CA VAL A 178 -15.66 21.81 -1.85
C VAL A 178 -14.18 21.56 -2.11
N ASP A 179 -13.75 20.32 -2.04
CA ASP A 179 -12.38 19.89 -2.29
C ASP A 179 -12.34 18.77 -3.32
N TYR A 180 -11.15 18.38 -3.75
CA TYR A 180 -10.94 17.28 -4.69
C TYR A 180 -10.04 16.22 -4.06
N ILE A 181 -10.60 15.03 -3.83
CA ILE A 181 -9.91 13.89 -3.25
C ILE A 181 -10.11 12.70 -4.18
N ASP A 182 -9.02 12.02 -4.53
CA ASP A 182 -9.05 10.85 -5.43
C ASP A 182 -9.70 11.16 -6.80
N GLY A 183 -9.43 12.37 -7.32
CA GLY A 183 -9.95 12.80 -8.62
C GLY A 183 -11.45 13.10 -8.66
N ARG A 184 -12.12 13.18 -7.51
CA ARG A 184 -13.55 13.46 -7.41
C ARG A 184 -13.85 14.61 -6.46
N PRO A 185 -14.97 15.32 -6.64
CA PRO A 185 -15.43 16.31 -5.68
C PRO A 185 -15.73 15.65 -4.33
N ALA A 186 -15.32 16.30 -3.26
CA ALA A 186 -15.58 15.90 -1.89
C ALA A 186 -16.09 17.07 -1.07
N ALA A 187 -17.03 16.85 -0.18
CA ALA A 187 -17.36 17.83 0.84
C ALA A 187 -16.26 17.85 1.90
N ALA A 188 -15.76 19.02 2.27
CA ALA A 188 -14.86 19.20 3.39
C ALA A 188 -15.57 20.04 4.45
N LEU A 189 -15.95 19.43 5.56
CA LEU A 189 -16.49 20.11 6.74
C LEU A 189 -15.33 20.53 7.63
N VAL A 190 -15.32 21.77 8.04
CA VAL A 190 -14.28 22.33 8.88
C VAL A 190 -14.82 22.49 10.30
N TYR A 191 -14.26 21.75 11.23
CA TYR A 191 -14.54 21.89 12.65
C TYR A 191 -13.35 22.52 13.37
N ARG A 192 -13.63 23.12 14.51
CA ARG A 192 -12.61 23.61 15.44
C ARG A 192 -12.74 22.91 16.76
N LEU A 193 -11.62 22.48 17.31
CA LEU A 193 -11.52 22.00 18.68
C LEU A 193 -10.39 22.78 19.37
N ARG A 194 -10.75 23.73 20.23
CA ARG A 194 -9.78 24.67 20.83
C ARG A 194 -9.03 25.46 19.74
N LYS A 195 -7.72 25.23 19.59
CA LYS A 195 -6.86 25.91 18.57
C LYS A 195 -6.66 25.06 17.33
N HIS A 196 -7.11 23.80 17.35
CA HIS A 196 -6.91 22.86 16.26
C HIS A 196 -8.05 22.91 15.25
N VAL A 197 -7.68 22.75 13.99
CA VAL A 197 -8.63 22.59 12.89
C VAL A 197 -8.78 21.09 12.62
N ILE A 198 -10.01 20.66 12.42
CA ILE A 198 -10.34 19.31 12.03
C ILE A 198 -11.09 19.37 10.71
N ASP A 199 -10.51 18.84 9.66
CA ASP A 199 -11.20 18.68 8.38
C ASP A 199 -11.85 17.29 8.30
N VAL A 200 -13.11 17.25 7.91
CA VAL A 200 -13.87 16.03 7.64
C VAL A 200 -14.22 16.01 6.16
N TYR A 201 -13.55 15.14 5.43
CA TYR A 201 -13.82 14.92 4.01
C TYR A 201 -14.86 13.82 3.84
N ILE A 202 -15.87 14.07 2.99
CA ILE A 202 -17.00 13.16 2.76
C ILE A 202 -17.26 13.08 1.26
N TRP A 203 -17.38 11.84 0.76
CA TRP A 203 -17.76 11.57 -0.64
C TRP A 203 -18.46 10.22 -0.77
N PRO A 204 -19.26 9.99 -1.84
CA PRO A 204 -19.92 8.72 -2.07
C PRO A 204 -18.95 7.56 -2.25
N SER A 205 -19.31 6.40 -1.72
CA SER A 205 -18.50 5.17 -1.77
C SER A 205 -19.37 3.95 -1.99
N ALA A 206 -18.94 3.05 -2.87
CA ALA A 206 -19.57 1.74 -3.05
C ALA A 206 -18.97 0.65 -2.12
N LEU A 207 -18.01 1.03 -1.27
CA LEU A 207 -17.43 0.10 -0.30
C LEU A 207 -18.46 -0.25 0.78
N PRO A 208 -18.39 -1.46 1.36
CA PRO A 208 -19.25 -1.83 2.48
C PRO A 208 -18.96 -0.96 3.70
N ASP A 209 -19.97 -0.81 4.56
CA ASP A 209 -19.82 -0.09 5.82
C ASP A 209 -18.68 -0.67 6.64
N ALA A 210 -17.87 0.21 7.22
CA ALA A 210 -16.68 -0.14 7.99
C ALA A 210 -16.57 0.77 9.22
N THR A 211 -16.08 0.20 10.31
CA THR A 211 -15.85 0.96 11.55
C THR A 211 -14.67 1.91 11.42
N PRO A 212 -14.61 2.98 12.25
CA PRO A 212 -13.50 3.91 12.27
C PRO A 212 -12.15 3.23 12.49
N ALA A 213 -11.18 3.55 11.62
CA ALA A 213 -9.80 3.08 11.66
C ALA A 213 -8.83 4.25 11.66
N ASP A 214 -7.80 4.17 12.50
CA ASP A 214 -6.83 5.23 12.73
C ASP A 214 -5.61 5.10 11.80
N ARG A 215 -5.08 6.24 11.37
CA ARG A 215 -3.81 6.34 10.65
C ARG A 215 -3.06 7.62 11.04
N SER A 216 -1.73 7.59 10.91
CA SER A 216 -0.89 8.76 11.17
C SER A 216 0.11 8.96 10.03
N LEU A 217 0.33 10.19 9.62
CA LEU A 217 1.28 10.56 8.58
C LEU A 217 1.90 11.93 8.85
N ARG A 218 3.21 11.98 8.99
CA ARG A 218 4.01 13.23 9.09
C ARG A 218 3.51 14.20 10.16
N GLY A 219 3.09 13.70 11.33
CA GLY A 219 2.60 14.51 12.44
C GLY A 219 1.10 14.84 12.38
N PHE A 220 0.41 14.44 11.33
CA PHE A 220 -1.04 14.50 11.24
C PHE A 220 -1.64 13.14 11.55
N ASN A 221 -2.77 13.16 12.26
CA ASN A 221 -3.55 11.97 12.56
C ASN A 221 -4.83 12.00 11.74
N SER A 222 -5.31 10.84 11.35
CA SER A 222 -6.58 10.68 10.67
C SER A 222 -7.36 9.49 11.17
N VAL A 223 -8.68 9.59 11.04
CA VAL A 223 -9.61 8.48 11.26
C VAL A 223 -10.50 8.37 10.04
N HIS A 224 -10.69 7.17 9.50
CA HIS A 224 -11.53 6.99 8.33
C HIS A 224 -12.49 5.81 8.51
N TRP A 225 -13.65 5.91 7.86
CA TRP A 225 -14.67 4.85 7.85
C TRP A 225 -15.56 4.98 6.62
N VAL A 226 -16.44 3.99 6.42
CA VAL A 226 -17.54 4.03 5.45
C VAL A 226 -18.84 3.81 6.20
N HIS A 227 -19.83 4.65 5.96
CA HIS A 227 -21.16 4.53 6.55
C HIS A 227 -22.22 5.10 5.63
N GLY A 228 -23.33 4.37 5.46
CA GLY A 228 -24.48 4.83 4.67
C GLY A 228 -24.14 5.20 3.23
N GLY A 229 -23.23 4.49 2.58
CA GLY A 229 -22.77 4.77 1.22
C GLY A 229 -21.86 6.00 1.08
N MET A 230 -21.37 6.53 2.19
CA MET A 230 -20.41 7.64 2.23
C MET A 230 -19.10 7.20 2.86
N ARG A 231 -17.98 7.69 2.31
CA ARG A 231 -16.66 7.54 2.89
C ARG A 231 -16.28 8.81 3.62
N TYR A 232 -15.75 8.65 4.81
CA TYR A 232 -15.32 9.73 5.70
C TYR A 232 -13.84 9.65 5.96
N TRP A 233 -13.18 10.79 5.93
CA TRP A 233 -11.80 10.97 6.36
C TRP A 233 -11.70 12.21 7.24
N VAL A 234 -11.36 12.01 8.50
CA VAL A 234 -11.14 13.05 9.50
C VAL A 234 -9.65 13.24 9.65
N VAL A 235 -9.14 14.47 9.54
CA VAL A 235 -7.72 14.77 9.66
C VAL A 235 -7.49 16.01 10.53
N SER A 236 -6.46 15.97 11.37
CA SER A 236 -6.01 17.08 12.22
C SER A 236 -4.59 16.83 12.73
N ASP A 237 -3.99 17.89 13.29
CA ASP A 237 -2.79 17.86 14.11
C ASP A 237 -3.05 17.47 15.58
N LEU A 238 -4.32 17.21 15.96
CA LEU A 238 -4.70 16.70 17.29
C LEU A 238 -3.98 15.39 17.60
N ASN A 239 -3.79 15.11 18.89
CA ASN A 239 -3.30 13.79 19.29
C ASN A 239 -4.30 12.68 18.90
N PRO A 240 -3.83 11.43 18.69
CA PRO A 240 -4.68 10.34 18.18
C PRO A 240 -5.92 10.08 19.01
N ALA A 241 -5.82 10.14 20.35
CA ALA A 241 -6.93 9.83 21.24
C ALA A 241 -8.05 10.89 21.15
N GLU A 242 -7.70 12.17 21.07
CA GLU A 242 -8.67 13.25 20.93
C GLU A 242 -9.34 13.23 19.55
N LEU A 243 -8.57 12.94 18.48
CA LEU A 243 -9.13 12.81 17.14
C LEU A 243 -10.08 11.60 17.05
N ALA A 244 -9.70 10.47 17.64
CA ALA A 244 -10.56 9.29 17.71
C ALA A 244 -11.85 9.56 18.47
N ALA A 245 -11.78 10.30 19.59
CA ALA A 245 -12.97 10.70 20.35
C ALA A 245 -13.90 11.61 19.52
N PHE A 246 -13.35 12.56 18.76
CA PHE A 246 -14.10 13.39 17.82
C PHE A 246 -14.75 12.55 16.72
N ALA A 247 -13.98 11.68 16.09
CA ALA A 247 -14.48 10.81 15.01
C ALA A 247 -15.58 9.87 15.47
N GLN A 248 -15.47 9.32 16.69
CA GLN A 248 -16.53 8.50 17.30
C GLN A 248 -17.79 9.31 17.61
N ALA A 249 -17.65 10.56 18.08
CA ALA A 249 -18.79 11.44 18.30
C ALA A 249 -19.51 11.76 16.99
N LEU A 250 -18.75 12.04 15.93
CA LEU A 250 -19.27 12.28 14.57
C LEU A 250 -19.98 11.02 14.03
N PHE A 251 -19.36 9.86 14.13
CA PHE A 251 -19.90 8.57 13.66
C PHE A 251 -21.23 8.24 14.32
N ARG A 252 -21.34 8.45 15.65
CA ARG A 252 -22.60 8.23 16.39
C ARG A 252 -23.68 9.23 15.99
N ALA A 253 -23.33 10.49 15.80
CA ALA A 253 -24.26 11.54 15.41
C ALA A 253 -24.83 11.31 13.99
N ASP A 254 -24.03 10.74 13.08
CA ASP A 254 -24.48 10.37 11.75
C ASP A 254 -25.35 9.11 11.76
N GLY A 255 -24.97 8.07 12.51
CA GLY A 255 -25.71 6.81 12.64
C GLY A 255 -27.05 6.90 13.41
N SER A 256 -27.35 8.05 14.02
CA SER A 256 -28.62 8.31 14.73
C SER A 256 -29.73 8.91 13.84
N ARG A 257 -29.48 9.07 12.56
CA ARG A 257 -30.40 9.61 11.53
C ARG A 257 -30.99 8.50 10.67
#